data_74b6a9e118351223d54ccb74c2de3fe9
#
_entry.id   74b6a9e118351223d54ccb74c2de3fe9
#
_cell.length_a   1.000
_cell.length_b   1.000
_cell.length_c   1.000
_cell.angle_alpha   90.00
_cell.angle_beta   90.00
_cell.angle_gamma   90.00
#
_symmetry.space_group_name_H-M   'P 1'
#
loop_
_entity.id
_entity.type
_entity.pdbx_description
1 polymer ?
#
loop_
_entity_poly.entity_id
_entity_poly.type
_entity_poly.pdbx_seq_one_letter_code
_entity_poly.pdbx_strand_id
1 'polypeptide(L)'
;LPMYMADYGFTTTEWLRIWGTIFTANIVFNLIFGFVGDKVGWRNTIIWFGGVGCGITTLLFYYSPQFSAGNFWVVMAAGVLWGALLAGYVPLSALMPSLVKKDKGAAVSVLNLGAGLPVFVGPAIVGVFYRLVGGEGVVWILAGLYFFGAFLTKFITLPGNAKTV
;
A
#
# COMPACT_ATOMS: atom_id res chain seq x y z
N LEU A 1 5.92 12.50 7.67
CA LEU A 1 6.98 12.09 6.74
C LEU A 1 7.84 13.27 6.24
N PRO A 2 7.32 14.43 5.77
CA PRO A 2 8.18 15.53 5.34
C PRO A 2 9.14 16.00 6.43
N MET A 3 8.68 16.17 7.66
CA MET A 3 9.53 16.56 8.81
C MET A 3 10.61 15.50 9.08
N TYR A 4 10.24 14.23 9.11
CA TYR A 4 11.19 13.13 9.27
C TYR A 4 12.26 13.11 8.18
N MET A 5 11.88 13.35 6.92
CA MET A 5 12.85 13.42 5.82
C MET A 5 13.79 14.62 5.96
N ALA A 6 13.29 15.77 6.48
CA ALA A 6 14.11 16.95 6.75
C ALA A 6 15.18 16.68 7.81
N ASP A 7 14.92 15.83 8.81
CA ASP A 7 15.90 15.41 9.82
C ASP A 7 17.10 14.67 9.21
N TYR A 8 16.92 14.06 8.02
CA TYR A 8 17.97 13.41 7.22
C TYR A 8 18.52 14.30 6.10
N GLY A 9 18.24 15.60 6.15
CA GLY A 9 18.80 16.58 5.20
C GLY A 9 18.08 16.71 3.87
N PHE A 10 16.90 16.07 3.70
CA PHE A 10 16.13 16.20 2.47
C PHE A 10 15.44 17.55 2.39
N THR A 11 15.62 18.25 1.29
CA THR A 11 14.88 19.46 0.96
C THR A 11 13.42 19.14 0.61
N THR A 12 12.55 20.15 0.73
CA THR A 12 11.15 20.02 0.29
C THR A 12 11.05 19.59 -1.18
N THR A 13 11.95 20.10 -2.04
CA THR A 13 11.98 19.75 -3.47
C THR A 13 12.33 18.27 -3.68
N GLU A 14 13.31 17.75 -2.96
CA GLU A 14 13.68 16.33 -3.05
C GLU A 14 12.56 15.43 -2.53
N TRP A 15 11.93 15.80 -1.42
CA TRP A 15 10.76 15.11 -0.93
C TRP A 15 9.62 15.04 -1.95
N LEU A 16 9.31 16.17 -2.60
CA LEU A 16 8.26 16.21 -3.64
C LEU A 16 8.62 15.37 -4.85
N ARG A 17 9.90 15.30 -5.25
CA ARG A 17 10.38 14.41 -6.31
C ARG A 17 10.20 12.95 -5.94
N ILE A 18 10.59 12.54 -4.73
CA ILE A 18 10.38 11.18 -4.24
C ILE A 18 8.89 10.84 -4.25
N TRP A 19 8.06 11.73 -3.72
CA TRP A 19 6.62 11.54 -3.65
C TRP A 19 5.97 11.42 -5.04
N GLY A 20 6.32 12.30 -5.96
CA GLY A 20 5.87 12.25 -7.36
C GLY A 20 6.29 10.94 -8.06
N THR A 21 7.51 10.46 -7.79
CA THR A 21 8.01 9.21 -8.36
C THR A 21 7.27 8.00 -7.81
N ILE A 22 6.89 7.99 -6.53
CA ILE A 22 6.06 6.94 -5.91
C ILE A 22 4.71 6.82 -6.65
N PHE A 23 4.03 7.94 -6.90
CA PHE A 23 2.75 7.93 -7.62
C PHE A 23 2.92 7.53 -9.08
N THR A 24 3.97 8.00 -9.74
CA THR A 24 4.28 7.61 -11.13
C THR A 24 4.51 6.10 -11.23
N ALA A 25 5.30 5.54 -10.33
CA ALA A 25 5.50 4.09 -10.25
C ALA A 25 4.17 3.37 -10.01
N ASN A 26 3.35 3.83 -9.08
CA ASN A 26 2.05 3.23 -8.80
C ASN A 26 1.16 3.21 -10.07
N ILE A 27 1.07 4.31 -10.83
CA ILE A 27 0.29 4.38 -12.06
C ILE A 27 0.78 3.36 -13.09
N VAL A 28 2.09 3.29 -13.32
CA VAL A 28 2.68 2.34 -14.27
C VAL A 28 2.42 0.90 -13.84
N PHE A 29 2.64 0.59 -12.56
CA PHE A 29 2.46 -0.75 -12.03
C PHE A 29 1.01 -1.17 -11.90
N ASN A 30 0.05 -0.25 -11.89
CA ASN A 30 -1.38 -0.58 -11.98
C ASN A 30 -1.69 -1.38 -13.25
N LEU A 31 -1.09 -1.03 -14.39
CA LEU A 31 -1.25 -1.79 -15.63
C LEU A 31 -0.63 -3.19 -15.49
N ILE A 32 0.57 -3.29 -14.93
CA ILE A 32 1.29 -4.56 -14.74
C ILE A 32 0.51 -5.47 -13.79
N PHE A 33 0.03 -4.96 -12.67
CA PHE A 33 -0.70 -5.76 -11.67
C PHE A 33 -2.11 -6.15 -12.11
N GLY A 34 -2.69 -5.46 -13.08
CA GLY A 34 -3.87 -5.96 -13.79
C GLY A 34 -3.58 -7.32 -14.43
N PHE A 35 -2.49 -7.44 -15.22
CA PHE A 35 -2.07 -8.69 -15.84
C PHE A 35 -1.59 -9.74 -14.82
N VAL A 36 -0.83 -9.32 -13.81
CA VAL A 36 -0.35 -10.22 -12.74
C VAL A 36 -1.54 -10.82 -11.99
N GLY A 37 -2.53 -10.01 -11.65
CA GLY A 37 -3.75 -10.45 -10.99
C GLY A 37 -4.50 -11.53 -11.79
N ASP A 38 -4.53 -11.40 -13.12
CA ASP A 38 -5.16 -12.39 -13.99
C ASP A 38 -4.38 -13.71 -14.09
N LYS A 39 -3.04 -13.68 -13.93
CA LYS A 39 -2.17 -14.85 -14.02
C LYS A 39 -1.98 -15.58 -12.69
N VAL A 40 -1.70 -14.83 -11.63
CA VAL A 40 -1.36 -15.36 -10.29
C VAL A 40 -2.61 -15.58 -9.44
N GLY A 41 -3.72 -15.00 -9.88
CA GLY A 41 -4.99 -14.98 -9.16
C GLY A 41 -5.13 -13.73 -8.28
N TRP A 42 -6.34 -13.15 -8.29
CA TRP A 42 -6.64 -11.88 -7.62
C TRP A 42 -6.32 -11.90 -6.12
N ARG A 43 -6.75 -12.97 -5.43
CA ARG A 43 -6.52 -13.12 -3.99
C ARG A 43 -5.03 -13.20 -3.65
N ASN A 44 -4.26 -14.00 -4.39
CA ASN A 44 -2.83 -14.17 -4.14
C ASN A 44 -2.06 -12.87 -4.41
N THR A 45 -2.42 -12.15 -5.47
CA THR A 45 -1.82 -10.85 -5.79
C THR A 45 -2.03 -9.84 -4.67
N ILE A 46 -3.26 -9.75 -4.13
CA ILE A 46 -3.57 -8.85 -3.01
C ILE A 46 -2.80 -9.25 -1.75
N ILE A 47 -2.72 -10.56 -1.42
CA ILE A 47 -2.03 -11.04 -0.23
C ILE A 47 -0.53 -10.72 -0.31
N TRP A 48 0.13 -11.17 -1.38
CA TRP A 48 1.59 -11.14 -1.46
C TRP A 48 2.14 -9.77 -1.83
N PHE A 49 1.56 -9.09 -2.81
CA PHE A 49 2.06 -7.79 -3.26
C PHE A 49 1.40 -6.64 -2.51
N GLY A 50 0.07 -6.59 -2.48
CA GLY A 50 -0.67 -5.55 -1.77
C GLY A 50 -0.44 -5.58 -0.26
N GLY A 51 -0.62 -6.72 0.38
CA GLY A 51 -0.51 -6.84 1.85
C GLY A 51 0.93 -7.00 2.33
N VAL A 52 1.52 -8.18 2.10
CA VAL A 52 2.87 -8.48 2.62
C VAL A 52 3.93 -7.56 2.00
N GLY A 53 3.89 -7.38 0.69
CA GLY A 53 4.83 -6.53 -0.03
C GLY A 53 4.77 -5.07 0.43
N CYS A 54 3.56 -4.49 0.54
CA CYS A 54 3.41 -3.12 1.03
C CYS A 54 3.84 -2.98 2.49
N GLY A 55 3.53 -3.96 3.35
CA GLY A 55 3.99 -3.94 4.74
C GLY A 55 5.51 -3.87 4.84
N ILE A 56 6.22 -4.73 4.11
CA ILE A 56 7.69 -4.75 4.07
C ILE A 56 8.25 -3.45 3.49
N THR A 57 7.71 -2.99 2.36
CA THR A 57 8.24 -1.79 1.69
C THR A 57 7.90 -0.50 2.42
N THR A 58 6.83 -0.46 3.21
CA THR A 58 6.55 0.66 4.13
C THR A 58 7.68 0.79 5.16
N LEU A 59 8.12 -0.33 5.77
CA LEU A 59 9.25 -0.35 6.69
C LEU A 59 10.56 0.01 5.96
N LEU A 60 10.80 -0.60 4.79
CA LEU A 60 11.98 -0.31 3.99
C LEU A 60 12.07 1.19 3.64
N PHE A 61 10.98 1.81 3.22
CA PHE A 61 10.95 3.22 2.88
C PHE A 61 11.20 4.11 4.09
N TYR A 62 10.65 3.75 5.26
CA TYR A 62 10.89 4.50 6.50
C TYR A 62 12.34 4.40 6.95
N TYR A 63 12.95 3.22 6.92
CA TYR A 63 14.32 3.03 7.39
C TYR A 63 15.38 3.40 6.34
N SER A 64 15.01 3.57 5.06
CA SER A 64 15.96 3.85 3.99
C SER A 64 16.84 5.08 4.23
N PRO A 65 16.37 6.23 4.78
CA PRO A 65 17.26 7.35 5.10
C PRO A 65 18.29 7.01 6.18
N GLN A 66 17.92 6.18 7.15
CA GLN A 66 18.82 5.77 8.23
C GLN A 66 19.97 4.92 7.70
N PHE A 67 19.66 3.86 6.91
CA PHE A 67 20.67 2.94 6.39
C PHE A 67 21.56 3.57 5.32
N SER A 68 21.05 4.53 4.58
CA SER A 68 21.75 5.14 3.45
C SER A 68 22.41 6.47 3.80
N ALA A 69 22.41 6.88 5.08
CA ALA A 69 22.88 8.21 5.50
C ALA A 69 22.27 9.35 4.68
N GLY A 70 20.96 9.27 4.38
CA GLY A 70 20.26 10.28 3.61
C GLY A 70 20.52 10.24 2.10
N ASN A 71 20.97 9.13 1.53
CA ASN A 71 21.19 9.05 0.09
C ASN A 71 19.85 9.11 -0.67
N PHE A 72 19.69 10.17 -1.46
CA PHE A 72 18.47 10.46 -2.22
C PHE A 72 18.02 9.30 -3.13
N TRP A 73 18.96 8.68 -3.84
CA TRP A 73 18.64 7.62 -4.80
C TRP A 73 18.17 6.33 -4.13
N VAL A 74 18.71 6.00 -2.96
CA VAL A 74 18.29 4.83 -2.18
C VAL A 74 16.89 5.03 -1.63
N VAL A 75 16.61 6.21 -1.08
CA VAL A 75 15.26 6.55 -0.56
C VAL A 75 14.24 6.59 -1.69
N MET A 76 14.62 7.16 -2.83
CA MET A 76 13.75 7.18 -4.02
C MET A 76 13.46 5.76 -4.52
N ALA A 77 14.48 4.88 -4.59
CA ALA A 77 14.28 3.49 -5.01
C ALA A 77 13.35 2.72 -4.06
N ALA A 78 13.51 2.91 -2.74
CA ALA A 78 12.61 2.33 -1.75
C ALA A 78 11.17 2.85 -1.92
N GLY A 79 11.01 4.14 -2.20
CA GLY A 79 9.71 4.75 -2.50
C GLY A 79 9.07 4.21 -3.77
N VAL A 80 9.84 4.07 -4.86
CA VAL A 80 9.38 3.46 -6.11
C VAL A 80 8.89 2.04 -5.88
N LEU A 81 9.63 1.24 -5.11
CA LEU A 81 9.25 -0.12 -4.78
C LEU A 81 7.93 -0.17 -3.98
N TRP A 82 7.78 0.72 -3.01
CA TRP A 82 6.53 0.86 -2.26
C TRP A 82 5.37 1.27 -3.17
N GLY A 83 5.54 2.29 -4.01
CA GLY A 83 4.54 2.72 -4.99
C GLY A 83 4.14 1.62 -5.97
N ALA A 84 5.11 0.84 -6.45
CA ALA A 84 4.88 -0.30 -7.32
C ALA A 84 4.01 -1.37 -6.63
N LEU A 85 4.34 -1.75 -5.39
CA LEU A 85 3.63 -2.80 -4.66
C LEU A 85 2.23 -2.36 -4.19
N LEU A 86 1.98 -1.06 -3.99
CA LEU A 86 0.64 -0.54 -3.77
C LEU A 86 -0.33 -0.90 -4.90
N ALA A 87 0.16 -1.03 -6.13
CA ALA A 87 -0.63 -1.48 -7.27
C ALA A 87 -1.10 -2.94 -7.15
N GLY A 88 -0.54 -3.73 -6.22
CA GLY A 88 -1.00 -5.07 -5.89
C GLY A 88 -2.44 -5.14 -5.36
N TYR A 89 -3.05 -3.99 -5.03
CA TYR A 89 -4.46 -3.89 -4.66
C TYR A 89 -5.42 -3.69 -5.86
N VAL A 90 -4.91 -3.47 -7.07
CA VAL A 90 -5.73 -3.28 -8.28
C VAL A 90 -6.76 -4.41 -8.48
N PRO A 91 -6.44 -5.70 -8.24
CA PRO A 91 -7.41 -6.77 -8.40
C PRO A 91 -8.63 -6.68 -7.47
N LEU A 92 -8.61 -5.84 -6.41
CA LEU A 92 -9.78 -5.62 -5.55
C LEU A 92 -10.97 -5.07 -6.33
N SER A 93 -10.74 -4.26 -7.36
CA SER A 93 -11.80 -3.70 -8.21
C SER A 93 -12.56 -4.77 -9.00
N ALA A 94 -11.90 -5.88 -9.35
CA ALA A 94 -12.51 -7.03 -9.99
C ALA A 94 -13.05 -8.03 -8.95
N LEU A 95 -12.33 -8.23 -7.86
CA LEU A 95 -12.69 -9.18 -6.80
C LEU A 95 -13.98 -8.78 -6.09
N MET A 96 -14.11 -7.53 -5.64
CA MET A 96 -15.26 -7.10 -4.83
C MET A 96 -16.61 -7.32 -5.52
N PRO A 97 -16.82 -6.89 -6.80
CA PRO A 97 -18.08 -7.18 -7.50
C PRO A 97 -18.31 -8.67 -7.77
N SER A 98 -17.24 -9.49 -7.80
CA SER A 98 -17.36 -10.94 -8.03
C SER A 98 -17.88 -11.71 -6.81
N LEU A 99 -17.73 -11.14 -5.60
CA LEU A 99 -18.18 -11.76 -4.35
C LEU A 99 -19.69 -11.70 -4.15
N VAL A 100 -20.40 -10.84 -4.90
CA VAL A 100 -21.85 -10.65 -4.78
C VAL A 100 -22.56 -11.05 -6.05
N LYS A 101 -23.72 -11.72 -5.91
CA LYS A 101 -24.58 -12.08 -7.06
C LYS A 101 -25.45 -10.93 -7.54
N LYS A 102 -25.89 -10.07 -6.61
CA LYS A 102 -26.72 -8.88 -6.85
C LYS A 102 -26.02 -7.67 -6.23
N ASP A 103 -26.44 -6.48 -6.63
CA ASP A 103 -25.98 -5.21 -6.05
C ASP A 103 -24.45 -4.99 -6.15
N LYS A 104 -23.88 -5.30 -7.33
CA LYS A 104 -22.47 -5.07 -7.61
C LYS A 104 -22.05 -3.61 -7.36
N GLY A 105 -22.98 -2.66 -7.57
CA GLY A 105 -22.77 -1.25 -7.26
C GLY A 105 -22.50 -1.00 -5.77
N ALA A 106 -23.24 -1.66 -4.89
CA ALA A 106 -23.01 -1.58 -3.44
C ALA A 106 -21.64 -2.13 -3.04
N ALA A 107 -21.22 -3.24 -3.66
CA ALA A 107 -19.87 -3.81 -3.42
C ALA A 107 -18.76 -2.83 -3.84
N VAL A 108 -18.91 -2.15 -4.98
CA VAL A 108 -17.95 -1.12 -5.43
C VAL A 108 -17.99 0.09 -4.51
N SER A 109 -19.17 0.48 -4.01
CA SER A 109 -19.30 1.60 -3.05
C SER A 109 -18.57 1.30 -1.73
N VAL A 110 -18.67 0.07 -1.22
CA VAL A 110 -17.92 -0.37 -0.03
C VAL A 110 -16.41 -0.34 -0.29
N LEU A 111 -15.97 -0.78 -1.48
CA LEU A 111 -14.56 -0.69 -1.88
C LEU A 111 -14.08 0.76 -1.89
N ASN A 112 -14.84 1.66 -2.52
CA ASN A 112 -14.49 3.07 -2.59
C ASN A 112 -14.47 3.73 -1.20
N LEU A 113 -15.42 3.37 -0.33
CA LEU A 113 -15.39 3.80 1.07
C LEU A 113 -14.11 3.34 1.77
N GLY A 114 -13.75 2.06 1.61
CA GLY A 114 -12.50 1.50 2.14
C GLY A 114 -11.24 2.17 1.58
N ALA A 115 -11.26 2.62 0.32
CA ALA A 115 -10.16 3.35 -0.28
C ALA A 115 -10.09 4.82 0.19
N GLY A 116 -11.23 5.44 0.47
CA GLY A 116 -11.32 6.84 0.94
C GLY A 116 -11.06 7.01 2.43
N LEU A 117 -11.49 6.07 3.27
CA LEU A 117 -11.31 6.13 4.72
C LEU A 117 -9.88 6.38 5.18
N PRO A 118 -8.83 5.77 4.60
CA PRO A 118 -7.45 5.99 4.99
C PRO A 118 -6.98 7.45 4.90
N VAL A 119 -7.61 8.28 4.07
CA VAL A 119 -7.30 9.71 3.97
C VAL A 119 -7.56 10.43 5.30
N PHE A 120 -8.56 9.99 6.06
CA PHE A 120 -8.90 10.53 7.37
C PHE A 120 -8.30 9.71 8.51
N VAL A 121 -8.38 8.39 8.42
CA VAL A 121 -7.93 7.46 9.47
C VAL A 121 -6.41 7.46 9.58
N GLY A 122 -5.68 7.58 8.47
CA GLY A 122 -4.21 7.63 8.48
C GLY A 122 -3.65 8.79 9.32
N PRO A 123 -4.02 10.04 9.03
CA PRO A 123 -3.64 11.19 9.88
C PRO A 123 -4.10 11.07 11.32
N ALA A 124 -5.29 10.50 11.58
CA ALA A 124 -5.79 10.27 12.94
C ALA A 124 -4.91 9.26 13.70
N ILE A 125 -4.53 8.14 13.09
CA ILE A 125 -3.58 7.18 13.67
C ILE A 125 -2.26 7.88 13.99
N VAL A 126 -1.70 8.64 13.06
CA VAL A 126 -0.47 9.39 13.31
C VAL A 126 -0.64 10.37 14.46
N GLY A 127 -1.72 11.15 14.47
CA GLY A 127 -1.96 12.17 15.51
C GLY A 127 -2.09 11.59 16.91
N VAL A 128 -2.75 10.45 17.05
CA VAL A 128 -2.96 9.77 18.34
C VAL A 128 -1.70 9.04 18.80
N PHE A 129 -1.11 8.23 17.91
CA PHE A 129 -0.05 7.30 18.30
C PHE A 129 1.34 7.91 18.25
N TYR A 130 1.57 8.98 17.47
CA TYR A 130 2.90 9.59 17.37
C TYR A 130 3.46 10.05 18.72
N ARG A 131 2.58 10.60 19.59
CA ARG A 131 2.98 11.03 20.93
C ARG A 131 3.26 9.88 21.90
N LEU A 132 2.68 8.70 21.64
CA LEU A 132 2.77 7.53 22.51
C LEU A 132 3.96 6.63 22.14
N VAL A 133 4.15 6.39 20.85
CA VAL A 133 5.11 5.40 20.34
C VAL A 133 6.15 5.98 19.36
N GLY A 134 6.11 7.28 19.13
CA GLY A 134 7.00 7.94 18.17
C GLY A 134 6.71 7.59 16.70
N GLY A 135 7.53 8.14 15.80
CA GLY A 135 7.38 7.91 14.37
C GLY A 135 7.62 6.45 13.96
N GLU A 136 8.58 5.81 14.59
CA GLU A 136 8.90 4.39 14.36
C GLU A 136 7.72 3.48 14.73
N GLY A 137 7.17 3.66 15.93
CA GLY A 137 6.01 2.87 16.37
C GLY A 137 4.79 3.06 15.45
N VAL A 138 4.55 4.27 14.96
CA VAL A 138 3.49 4.55 13.99
C VAL A 138 3.71 3.78 12.69
N VAL A 139 4.93 3.73 12.18
CA VAL A 139 5.23 2.99 10.93
C VAL A 139 5.03 1.50 11.11
N TRP A 140 5.40 0.93 12.28
CA TRP A 140 5.11 -0.46 12.61
C TRP A 140 3.62 -0.75 12.69
N ILE A 141 2.82 0.18 13.26
CA ILE A 141 1.35 0.06 13.26
C ILE A 141 0.82 0.02 11.82
N LEU A 142 1.27 0.94 10.95
CA LEU A 142 0.84 0.98 9.57
C LEU A 142 1.25 -0.28 8.79
N ALA A 143 2.48 -0.77 8.97
CA ALA A 143 2.92 -2.02 8.37
C ALA A 143 2.11 -3.22 8.90
N GLY A 144 1.81 -3.23 10.19
CA GLY A 144 0.94 -4.22 10.83
C GLY A 144 -0.46 -4.28 10.22
N LEU A 145 -1.04 -3.12 9.87
CA LEU A 145 -2.33 -3.06 9.18
C LEU A 145 -2.27 -3.70 7.78
N TYR A 146 -1.18 -3.53 7.04
CA TYR A 146 -0.97 -4.24 5.77
C TYR A 146 -0.91 -5.76 5.96
N PHE A 147 -0.15 -6.24 6.94
CA PHE A 147 -0.06 -7.67 7.23
C PHE A 147 -1.39 -8.24 7.72
N PHE A 148 -2.11 -7.49 8.55
CA PHE A 148 -3.44 -7.87 9.00
C PHE A 148 -4.43 -7.95 7.84
N GLY A 149 -4.40 -6.98 6.90
CA GLY A 149 -5.19 -7.02 5.68
C GLY A 149 -4.87 -8.23 4.80
N ALA A 150 -3.58 -8.59 4.65
CA ALA A 150 -3.17 -9.80 3.95
C ALA A 150 -3.70 -11.07 4.62
N PHE A 151 -3.64 -11.12 5.95
CA PHE A 151 -4.19 -12.22 6.74
C PHE A 151 -5.71 -12.37 6.55
N LEU A 152 -6.46 -11.28 6.65
CA LEU A 152 -7.91 -11.29 6.42
C LEU A 152 -8.27 -11.73 5.00
N THR A 153 -7.47 -11.33 4.00
CA THR A 153 -7.71 -11.69 2.60
C THR A 153 -7.63 -13.21 2.36
N LYS A 154 -6.90 -13.96 3.19
CA LYS A 154 -6.87 -15.43 3.13
C LYS A 154 -8.23 -16.09 3.36
N PHE A 155 -9.08 -15.47 4.14
CA PHE A 155 -10.40 -16.01 4.48
C PHE A 155 -11.47 -15.67 3.42
N ILE A 156 -11.15 -14.88 2.41
CA ILE A 156 -12.07 -14.60 1.32
C ILE A 156 -12.23 -15.85 0.47
N THR A 157 -13.45 -16.40 0.45
CA THR A 157 -13.82 -17.50 -0.43
C THR A 157 -14.23 -16.94 -1.79
N LEU A 158 -13.53 -17.37 -2.84
CA LEU A 158 -13.86 -16.98 -4.20
C LEU A 158 -15.08 -17.75 -4.69
N PRO A 159 -16.03 -17.12 -5.41
CA PRO A 159 -17.08 -17.85 -6.11
C PRO A 159 -16.46 -18.86 -7.08
N GLY A 160 -17.06 -20.06 -7.24
CA GLY A 160 -16.51 -21.19 -8.00
C GLY A 160 -16.14 -20.94 -9.47
N ASN A 161 -16.44 -19.76 -10.02
CA ASN A 161 -16.04 -19.30 -11.36
C ASN A 161 -14.98 -18.18 -11.33
N ALA A 162 -14.51 -17.75 -10.17
CA ALA A 162 -13.43 -16.79 -10.09
C ALA A 162 -12.12 -17.54 -10.27
N LYS A 163 -11.30 -17.12 -11.23
CA LYS A 163 -10.03 -17.74 -11.60
C LYS A 163 -9.20 -18.08 -10.36
N THR A 164 -9.26 -19.35 -9.96
CA THR A 164 -8.26 -19.99 -9.11
C THR A 164 -7.20 -20.56 -10.05
N VAL A 165 -6.14 -19.85 -10.23
CA VAL A 165 -4.87 -20.41 -10.67
C VAL A 165 -3.91 -20.29 -9.53
#